data_2306e1498ea12ec909114c742d9aa2f3
#
_entry.id   2306e1498ea12ec909114c742d9aa2f3
#
_cell.length_a   1.000
_cell.length_b   1.000
_cell.length_c   1.000
_cell.angle_alpha   90.00
_cell.angle_beta   90.00
_cell.angle_gamma   90.00
#
_symmetry.space_group_name_H-M   'P 1'
#
loop_
_entity.id
_entity.type
_entity.pdbx_description
1 polymer ?
#
loop_
_entity_poly.entity_id
_entity_poly.type
_entity_poly.pdbx_seq_one_letter_code
_entity_poly.pdbx_strand_id
1 'polypeptide(L)'
;MATMLQVRDLRTQFLTQEGIVNAVNGVSFDLEEGETLGIVGESGCGKSVSVLSMMRLIPQPPGRIVGGEVIFHGRDLLTLSEEEMRHVRGNQIAMVFQDPMTSLNPVLTIGQQLGEALELHLGMTKEQARERSIELLEMVNIPEARSRMDDYPHQFSGGMRQRVM
;
A
#
# COMPACT_ATOMS: atom_id res chain seq x y z
N MET A 1 -16.70 18.40 -8.11
CA MET A 1 -16.41 17.16 -7.37
C MET A 1 -15.51 17.52 -6.20
N ALA A 2 -15.51 16.78 -5.11
CA ALA A 2 -14.64 17.12 -3.97
C ALA A 2 -13.23 16.56 -4.21
N THR A 3 -12.21 17.38 -3.97
CA THR A 3 -10.81 16.93 -4.08
C THR A 3 -10.51 15.98 -2.93
N MET A 4 -10.20 14.73 -3.24
CA MET A 4 -9.90 13.68 -2.28
C MET A 4 -8.43 13.75 -1.81
N LEU A 5 -7.50 13.92 -2.75
CA LEU A 5 -6.05 13.99 -2.47
C LEU A 5 -5.44 15.21 -3.17
N GLN A 6 -4.61 15.94 -2.43
CA GLN A 6 -3.81 17.04 -2.96
C GLN A 6 -2.36 16.83 -2.57
N VAL A 7 -1.48 16.77 -3.55
CA VAL A 7 -0.04 16.73 -3.34
C VAL A 7 0.53 18.08 -3.76
N ARG A 8 1.31 18.71 -2.90
CA ARG A 8 1.88 20.04 -3.08
C ARG A 8 3.38 20.02 -2.84
N ASP A 9 4.15 20.33 -3.85
CA ASP A 9 5.63 20.49 -3.81
C ASP A 9 6.34 19.35 -3.08
N LEU A 10 5.88 18.10 -3.23
CA LEU A 10 6.44 16.94 -2.55
C LEU A 10 7.91 16.75 -2.93
N ARG A 11 8.78 16.63 -1.92
CA ARG A 11 10.22 16.48 -2.08
C ARG A 11 10.75 15.34 -1.23
N THR A 12 11.48 14.40 -1.87
CA THR A 12 12.10 13.26 -1.20
C THR A 12 13.53 13.10 -1.66
N GLN A 13 14.42 12.93 -0.71
CA GLN A 13 15.85 12.74 -0.90
C GLN A 13 16.33 11.41 -0.34
N PHE A 14 17.40 10.87 -0.93
CA PHE A 14 18.14 9.74 -0.39
C PHE A 14 19.59 10.16 -0.14
N LEU A 15 20.07 9.85 1.07
CA LEU A 15 21.47 10.04 1.41
C LEU A 15 22.25 8.79 1.01
N THR A 16 23.07 8.90 -0.03
CA THR A 16 23.92 7.82 -0.55
C THR A 16 25.38 8.09 -0.21
N GLN A 17 26.25 7.11 -0.43
CA GLN A 17 27.70 7.29 -0.26
C GLN A 17 28.29 8.33 -1.24
N GLU A 18 27.63 8.54 -2.38
CA GLU A 18 28.05 9.50 -3.42
C GLU A 18 27.43 10.89 -3.24
N GLY A 19 26.54 11.06 -2.25
CA GLY A 19 25.89 12.32 -1.95
C GLY A 19 24.36 12.24 -1.86
N ILE A 20 23.69 13.38 -1.97
CA ILE A 20 22.25 13.49 -1.86
C ILE A 20 21.62 13.32 -3.25
N VAL A 21 20.72 12.35 -3.38
CA VAL A 21 19.89 12.12 -4.57
C VAL A 21 18.50 12.67 -4.34
N ASN A 22 18.08 13.64 -5.15
CA ASN A 22 16.71 14.19 -5.14
C ASN A 22 15.79 13.26 -5.96
N ALA A 23 15.19 12.27 -5.33
CA ALA A 23 14.35 11.28 -6.01
C ALA A 23 12.96 11.83 -6.37
N VAL A 24 12.45 12.76 -5.57
CA VAL A 24 11.24 13.53 -5.86
C VAL A 24 11.57 15.00 -5.65
N ASN A 25 11.32 15.84 -6.65
CA ASN A 25 11.76 17.22 -6.64
C ASN A 25 10.61 18.19 -7.03
N GLY A 26 9.67 18.37 -6.10
CA GLY A 26 8.59 19.35 -6.24
C GLY A 26 7.41 18.84 -7.07
N VAL A 27 6.95 17.62 -6.81
CA VAL A 27 5.78 17.05 -7.49
C VAL A 27 4.49 17.59 -6.87
N SER A 28 3.57 18.04 -7.74
CA SER A 28 2.25 18.53 -7.34
C SER A 28 1.18 17.99 -8.28
N PHE A 29 0.07 17.51 -7.73
CA PHE A 29 -1.13 17.12 -8.46
C PHE A 29 -2.33 17.01 -7.52
N ASP A 30 -3.51 16.97 -8.09
CA ASP A 30 -4.78 16.75 -7.40
C ASP A 30 -5.43 15.47 -7.93
N LEU A 31 -6.22 14.81 -7.08
CA LEU A 31 -7.07 13.68 -7.43
C LEU A 31 -8.44 13.92 -6.83
N GLU A 32 -9.46 13.89 -7.68
CA GLU A 32 -10.85 14.03 -7.26
C GLU A 32 -11.46 12.68 -6.89
N GLU A 33 -12.57 12.71 -6.16
CA GLU A 33 -13.31 11.51 -5.80
C GLU A 33 -13.86 10.82 -7.06
N GLY A 34 -13.61 9.51 -7.21
CA GLY A 34 -14.00 8.72 -8.39
C GLY A 34 -13.08 8.89 -9.60
N GLU A 35 -12.04 9.69 -9.53
CA GLU A 35 -11.08 9.91 -10.61
C GLU A 35 -10.02 8.80 -10.65
N THR A 36 -9.48 8.54 -11.86
CA THR A 36 -8.29 7.72 -12.08
C THR A 36 -7.16 8.58 -12.66
N LEU A 37 -6.06 8.71 -11.92
CA LEU A 37 -4.87 9.46 -12.35
C LEU A 37 -3.77 8.51 -12.84
N GLY A 38 -3.33 8.67 -14.09
CA GLY A 38 -2.17 7.96 -14.64
C GLY A 38 -0.86 8.74 -14.40
N ILE A 39 0.10 8.15 -13.69
CA ILE A 39 1.45 8.71 -13.53
C ILE A 39 2.41 7.94 -14.45
N VAL A 40 2.92 8.60 -15.49
CA VAL A 40 3.80 8.02 -16.50
C VAL A 40 5.19 8.65 -16.45
N GLY A 41 6.18 7.93 -16.96
CA GLY A 41 7.57 8.39 -17.02
C GLY A 41 8.55 7.22 -17.15
N GLU A 42 9.80 7.51 -17.41
CA GLU A 42 10.87 6.53 -17.58
C GLU A 42 11.16 5.74 -16.28
N SER A 43 11.86 4.61 -16.41
CA SER A 43 12.33 3.86 -15.23
C SER A 43 13.29 4.74 -14.42
N GLY A 44 13.13 4.74 -13.09
CA GLY A 44 13.97 5.52 -12.18
C GLY A 44 13.59 7.01 -12.02
N CYS A 45 12.59 7.54 -12.74
CA CYS A 45 12.20 8.95 -12.64
C CYS A 45 11.43 9.35 -11.37
N GLY A 46 11.31 8.47 -10.38
CA GLY A 46 10.72 8.80 -9.08
C GLY A 46 9.24 8.47 -8.90
N LYS A 47 8.53 7.85 -9.87
CA LYS A 47 7.08 7.53 -9.76
C LYS A 47 6.74 6.74 -8.48
N SER A 48 7.37 5.60 -8.30
CA SER A 48 7.14 4.75 -7.12
C SER A 48 7.57 5.43 -5.83
N VAL A 49 8.67 6.19 -5.86
CA VAL A 49 9.15 6.96 -4.71
C VAL A 49 8.14 8.03 -4.32
N SER A 50 7.50 8.70 -5.29
CA SER A 50 6.45 9.70 -5.00
C SER A 50 5.28 9.06 -4.26
N VAL A 51 4.76 7.92 -4.75
CA VAL A 51 3.65 7.20 -4.10
C VAL A 51 4.03 6.69 -2.71
N LEU A 52 5.23 6.08 -2.57
CA LEU A 52 5.74 5.63 -1.27
C LEU A 52 5.93 6.78 -0.29
N SER A 53 6.35 7.96 -0.78
CA SER A 53 6.50 9.16 0.05
C SER A 53 5.16 9.64 0.59
N MET A 54 4.11 9.67 -0.23
CA MET A 54 2.76 10.06 0.21
C MET A 54 2.24 9.17 1.35
N MET A 55 2.56 7.88 1.29
CA MET A 55 2.18 6.92 2.32
C MET A 55 3.22 6.79 3.45
N ARG A 56 4.31 7.58 3.43
CA ARG A 56 5.41 7.51 4.38
C ARG A 56 6.02 6.10 4.51
N LEU A 57 6.12 5.39 3.38
CA LEU A 57 6.69 4.03 3.27
C LEU A 57 8.16 4.05 2.80
N ILE A 58 8.76 5.23 2.63
CA ILE A 58 10.18 5.37 2.32
C ILE A 58 11.00 4.91 3.54
N PRO A 59 11.96 3.96 3.36
CA PRO A 59 12.87 3.57 4.44
C PRO A 59 13.67 4.77 4.96
N GLN A 60 13.65 5.00 6.24
CA GLN A 60 14.36 6.10 6.90
C GLN A 60 15.27 5.53 8.00
N PRO A 61 16.62 5.59 7.84
CA PRO A 61 17.41 6.00 6.67
C PRO A 61 17.36 4.95 5.53
N PRO A 62 17.83 5.22 4.29
CA PRO A 62 18.56 6.44 3.84
C PRO A 62 17.63 7.52 3.25
N GLY A 63 16.34 7.26 3.06
CA GLY A 63 15.39 8.21 2.50
C GLY A 63 14.89 9.23 3.52
N ARG A 64 14.49 10.41 3.04
CA ARG A 64 13.86 11.44 3.85
C ARG A 64 12.90 12.27 3.00
N ILE A 65 11.69 12.48 3.48
CA ILE A 65 10.77 13.48 2.93
C ILE A 65 11.22 14.84 3.50
N VAL A 66 11.60 15.75 2.62
CA VAL A 66 12.25 17.03 3.01
C VAL A 66 11.37 18.23 2.77
N GLY A 67 10.19 18.06 2.14
CA GLY A 67 9.26 19.16 1.91
C GLY A 67 8.00 18.72 1.21
N GLY A 68 7.04 19.64 1.16
CA GLY A 68 5.73 19.45 0.56
C GLY A 68 4.65 19.06 1.54
N GLU A 69 3.44 18.92 1.02
CA GLU A 69 2.23 18.52 1.74
C GLU A 69 1.51 17.41 0.97
N VAL A 70 0.85 16.51 1.70
CA VAL A 70 0.01 15.45 1.13
C VAL A 70 -1.33 15.50 1.86
N ILE A 71 -2.27 16.26 1.35
CA ILE A 71 -3.57 16.51 1.97
C ILE A 71 -4.56 15.47 1.46
N PHE A 72 -4.99 14.58 2.34
CA PHE A 72 -6.01 13.56 2.07
C PHE A 72 -7.25 13.82 2.92
N HIS A 73 -8.39 14.04 2.27
CA HIS A 73 -9.64 14.48 2.92
C HIS A 73 -9.43 15.62 3.92
N GLY A 74 -8.63 16.63 3.53
CA GLY A 74 -8.36 17.83 4.34
C GLY A 74 -7.33 17.63 5.46
N ARG A 75 -6.68 16.47 5.57
CA ARG A 75 -5.64 16.19 6.58
C ARG A 75 -4.30 15.96 5.92
N ASP A 76 -3.26 16.65 6.35
CA ASP A 76 -1.91 16.44 5.82
C ASP A 76 -1.30 15.17 6.42
N LEU A 77 -1.12 14.14 5.56
CA LEU A 77 -0.58 12.82 5.93
C LEU A 77 0.86 12.89 6.44
N LEU A 78 1.63 13.91 6.04
CA LEU A 78 3.03 14.04 6.44
C LEU A 78 3.18 14.49 7.89
N THR A 79 2.13 15.10 8.46
CA THR A 79 2.11 15.60 9.84
C THR A 79 1.45 14.66 10.84
N LEU A 80 0.77 13.62 10.38
CA LEU A 80 0.11 12.64 11.23
C LEU A 80 1.12 11.86 12.10
N SER A 81 0.68 11.47 13.30
CA SER A 81 1.41 10.49 14.12
C SER A 81 1.48 9.13 13.41
N GLU A 82 2.39 8.25 13.81
CA GLU A 82 2.47 6.90 13.24
C GLU A 82 1.20 6.06 13.54
N GLU A 83 0.56 6.29 14.66
CA GLU A 83 -0.69 5.62 15.02
C GLU A 83 -1.83 6.06 14.08
N GLU A 84 -1.99 7.36 13.83
CA GLU A 84 -2.97 7.87 12.88
C GLU A 84 -2.68 7.38 11.45
N MET A 85 -1.40 7.39 11.05
CA MET A 85 -1.00 6.91 9.71
C MET A 85 -1.26 5.42 9.55
N ARG A 86 -1.15 4.61 10.61
CA ARG A 86 -1.53 3.19 10.59
C ARG A 86 -3.01 2.98 10.28
N HIS A 87 -3.89 3.85 10.78
CA HIS A 87 -5.32 3.81 10.46
C HIS A 87 -5.63 4.25 9.02
N VAL A 88 -4.79 5.06 8.40
CA VAL A 88 -4.92 5.45 6.99
C VAL A 88 -4.46 4.32 6.07
N ARG A 89 -3.27 3.76 6.36
CA ARG A 89 -2.68 2.68 5.55
C ARG A 89 -3.53 1.41 5.62
N GLY A 90 -3.86 0.86 4.47
CA GLY A 90 -4.65 -0.37 4.32
C GLY A 90 -6.16 -0.18 4.45
N ASN A 91 -6.62 0.82 5.18
CA ASN A 91 -8.04 1.11 5.37
C ASN A 91 -8.57 2.18 4.40
N GLN A 92 -7.91 3.32 4.34
CA GLN A 92 -8.34 4.46 3.51
C GLN A 92 -7.51 4.59 2.23
N ILE A 93 -6.21 4.27 2.30
CA ILE A 93 -5.30 4.23 1.16
C ILE A 93 -4.59 2.88 1.17
N ALA A 94 -4.77 2.11 0.10
CA ALA A 94 -4.07 0.84 -0.10
C ALA A 94 -3.06 0.96 -1.26
N MET A 95 -2.04 0.11 -1.26
CA MET A 95 -1.04 0.04 -2.31
C MET A 95 -0.88 -1.40 -2.78
N VAL A 96 -0.96 -1.61 -4.08
CA VAL A 96 -0.62 -2.88 -4.73
C VAL A 96 0.76 -2.73 -5.34
N PHE A 97 1.71 -3.56 -4.89
CA PHE A 97 3.08 -3.54 -5.40
C PHE A 97 3.20 -4.31 -6.71
N GLN A 98 4.20 -3.92 -7.51
CA GLN A 98 4.43 -4.50 -8.84
C GLN A 98 4.86 -5.97 -8.79
N ASP A 99 5.50 -6.41 -7.71
CA ASP A 99 5.97 -7.79 -7.51
C ASP A 99 5.11 -8.53 -6.47
N PRO A 100 4.16 -9.37 -6.91
CA PRO A 100 3.33 -10.16 -6.01
C PRO A 100 4.10 -11.25 -5.26
N MET A 101 5.29 -11.61 -5.74
CA MET A 101 6.08 -12.70 -5.16
C MET A 101 6.70 -12.33 -3.81
N THR A 102 6.95 -11.04 -3.61
CA THR A 102 7.58 -10.50 -2.38
C THR A 102 6.57 -9.88 -1.41
N SER A 103 5.31 -9.74 -1.82
CA SER A 103 4.30 -9.04 -1.03
C SER A 103 3.63 -9.93 0.02
N LEU A 104 3.53 -11.25 -0.24
CA LEU A 104 3.03 -12.21 0.73
C LEU A 104 4.16 -12.70 1.64
N ASN A 105 3.93 -12.67 2.95
CA ASN A 105 4.88 -13.19 3.93
C ASN A 105 4.94 -14.73 3.83
N PRO A 106 6.11 -15.33 3.47
CA PRO A 106 6.22 -16.77 3.21
C PRO A 106 6.05 -17.65 4.45
N VAL A 107 6.16 -17.09 5.66
CA VAL A 107 6.06 -17.84 6.92
C VAL A 107 4.68 -17.74 7.60
N LEU A 108 3.74 -17.01 6.98
CA LEU A 108 2.35 -16.92 7.43
C LEU A 108 1.44 -17.60 6.42
N THR A 109 0.36 -18.22 6.90
CA THR A 109 -0.66 -18.78 6.00
C THR A 109 -1.44 -17.69 5.29
N ILE A 110 -2.10 -18.03 4.20
CA ILE A 110 -2.96 -17.09 3.45
C ILE A 110 -4.09 -16.58 4.36
N GLY A 111 -4.71 -17.46 5.13
CA GLY A 111 -5.77 -17.09 6.07
C GLY A 111 -5.33 -16.12 7.16
N GLN A 112 -4.11 -16.28 7.68
CA GLN A 112 -3.54 -15.34 8.65
C GLN A 112 -3.36 -13.94 8.05
N GLN A 113 -2.82 -13.87 6.83
CA GLN A 113 -2.54 -12.58 6.18
C GLN A 113 -3.81 -11.84 5.77
N LEU A 114 -4.82 -12.53 5.25
CA LEU A 114 -6.12 -11.94 4.93
C LEU A 114 -6.89 -11.56 6.21
N GLY A 115 -6.89 -12.43 7.21
CA GLY A 115 -7.59 -12.22 8.48
C GLY A 115 -7.06 -11.01 9.23
N GLU A 116 -5.73 -10.80 9.26
CA GLU A 116 -5.11 -9.67 9.95
C GLU A 116 -5.69 -8.32 9.49
N ALA A 117 -5.85 -8.12 8.19
CA ALA A 117 -6.43 -6.89 7.64
C ALA A 117 -7.90 -6.71 8.05
N LEU A 118 -8.68 -7.79 8.04
CA LEU A 118 -10.10 -7.77 8.41
C LEU A 118 -10.31 -7.53 9.91
N GLU A 119 -9.49 -8.16 10.75
CA GLU A 119 -9.50 -7.97 12.22
C GLU A 119 -9.07 -6.53 12.56
N LEU A 120 -7.98 -6.05 11.98
CA LEU A 120 -7.39 -4.75 12.30
C LEU A 120 -8.26 -3.58 11.83
N HIS A 121 -8.76 -3.61 10.60
CA HIS A 121 -9.43 -2.48 9.97
C HIS A 121 -10.96 -2.53 10.06
N LEU A 122 -11.54 -3.72 10.15
CA LEU A 122 -13.00 -3.90 10.21
C LEU A 122 -13.49 -4.38 11.58
N GLY A 123 -12.57 -4.66 12.54
CA GLY A 123 -12.92 -5.11 13.88
C GLY A 123 -13.62 -6.47 13.92
N MET A 124 -13.41 -7.31 12.88
CA MET A 124 -14.02 -8.63 12.80
C MET A 124 -13.44 -9.59 13.85
N THR A 125 -14.24 -10.52 14.34
CA THR A 125 -13.72 -11.65 15.10
C THR A 125 -12.93 -12.59 14.18
N LYS A 126 -12.08 -13.46 14.75
CA LYS A 126 -11.30 -14.43 13.96
C LYS A 126 -12.17 -15.33 13.08
N GLU A 127 -13.31 -15.75 13.60
CA GLU A 127 -14.28 -16.56 12.86
C GLU A 127 -14.89 -15.78 11.71
N GLN A 128 -15.30 -14.54 11.94
CA GLN A 128 -15.84 -13.65 10.90
C GLN A 128 -14.79 -13.35 9.83
N ALA A 129 -13.56 -13.02 10.24
CA ALA A 129 -12.45 -12.77 9.35
C ALA A 129 -12.12 -13.99 8.48
N ARG A 130 -12.14 -15.21 9.08
CA ARG A 130 -11.92 -16.46 8.34
C ARG A 130 -12.99 -16.69 7.27
N GLU A 131 -14.27 -16.61 7.61
CA GLU A 131 -15.35 -16.80 6.64
C GLU A 131 -15.31 -15.72 5.55
N ARG A 132 -15.07 -14.45 5.93
CA ARG A 132 -14.94 -13.37 4.94
C ARG A 132 -13.75 -13.57 4.00
N SER A 133 -12.62 -14.05 4.52
CA SER A 133 -11.45 -14.38 3.71
C SER A 133 -11.75 -15.50 2.70
N ILE A 134 -12.51 -16.50 3.08
CA ILE A 134 -12.94 -17.57 2.16
C ILE A 134 -13.79 -17.01 1.03
N GLU A 135 -14.80 -16.18 1.35
CA GLU A 135 -15.63 -15.51 0.35
C GLU A 135 -14.77 -14.69 -0.65
N LEU A 136 -13.79 -13.92 -0.14
CA LEU A 136 -12.89 -13.13 -0.96
C LEU A 136 -12.04 -14.00 -1.90
N LEU A 137 -11.52 -15.13 -1.41
CA LEU A 137 -10.78 -16.09 -2.23
C LEU A 137 -11.66 -16.72 -3.32
N GLU A 138 -12.92 -17.03 -3.00
CA GLU A 138 -13.91 -17.54 -3.97
C GLU A 138 -14.21 -16.49 -5.06
N MET A 139 -14.40 -15.22 -4.68
CA MET A 139 -14.64 -14.10 -5.60
C MET A 139 -13.52 -13.94 -6.64
N VAL A 140 -12.27 -14.21 -6.25
CA VAL A 140 -11.11 -14.17 -7.17
C VAL A 140 -10.80 -15.54 -7.80
N ASN A 141 -11.74 -16.49 -7.74
CA ASN A 141 -11.66 -17.81 -8.32
C ASN A 141 -10.43 -18.62 -7.85
N ILE A 142 -10.14 -18.60 -6.56
CA ILE A 142 -9.19 -19.55 -5.95
C ILE A 142 -9.95 -20.85 -5.70
N PRO A 143 -9.54 -21.99 -6.32
CA PRO A 143 -10.21 -23.27 -6.12
C PRO A 143 -10.02 -23.75 -4.69
N GLU A 144 -11.04 -24.41 -4.13
CA GLU A 144 -11.01 -24.99 -2.78
C GLU A 144 -10.62 -23.94 -1.70
N ALA A 145 -11.16 -22.72 -1.79
CA ALA A 145 -10.78 -21.58 -0.97
C ALA A 145 -10.71 -21.90 0.53
N ARG A 146 -11.69 -22.66 1.06
CA ARG A 146 -11.74 -23.03 2.48
C ARG A 146 -10.53 -23.87 2.95
N SER A 147 -10.08 -24.84 2.16
CA SER A 147 -8.89 -25.64 2.49
C SER A 147 -7.60 -24.84 2.30
N ARG A 148 -7.60 -23.91 1.36
CA ARG A 148 -6.46 -23.04 1.03
C ARG A 148 -6.14 -21.97 2.11
N MET A 149 -7.06 -21.73 3.03
CA MET A 149 -6.82 -20.79 4.14
C MET A 149 -5.59 -21.15 4.98
N ASP A 150 -5.33 -22.44 5.12
CA ASP A 150 -4.23 -22.94 5.95
C ASP A 150 -2.94 -23.20 5.14
N ASP A 151 -2.98 -22.95 3.82
CA ASP A 151 -1.83 -23.04 2.93
C ASP A 151 -0.91 -21.82 3.05
N TYR A 152 0.37 -22.03 2.75
CA TYR A 152 1.38 -20.98 2.67
C TYR A 152 1.54 -20.43 1.24
N PRO A 153 2.07 -19.20 1.06
CA PRO A 153 2.25 -18.61 -0.26
C PRO A 153 2.98 -19.48 -1.27
N HIS A 154 3.97 -20.29 -0.84
CA HIS A 154 4.73 -21.17 -1.74
C HIS A 154 3.90 -22.32 -2.30
N GLN A 155 2.75 -22.66 -1.71
CA GLN A 155 1.82 -23.68 -2.19
C GLN A 155 0.86 -23.13 -3.26
N PHE A 156 0.88 -21.82 -3.49
CA PHE A 156 0.10 -21.13 -4.51
C PHE A 156 0.92 -20.91 -5.78
N SER A 157 0.30 -21.07 -6.95
CA SER A 157 0.91 -20.67 -8.22
C SER A 157 1.13 -19.14 -8.26
N GLY A 158 1.99 -18.65 -9.15
CA GLY A 158 2.21 -17.21 -9.30
C GLY A 158 0.92 -16.43 -9.58
N GLY A 159 0.06 -16.92 -10.46
CA GLY A 159 -1.23 -16.32 -10.76
C GLY A 159 -2.23 -16.38 -9.59
N MET A 160 -2.19 -17.41 -8.76
CA MET A 160 -3.00 -17.45 -7.54
C MET A 160 -2.51 -16.44 -6.51
N ARG A 161 -1.19 -16.32 -6.28
CA ARG A 161 -0.61 -15.31 -5.39
C ARG A 161 -0.99 -13.89 -5.81
N GLN A 162 -0.97 -13.61 -7.12
CA GLN A 162 -1.38 -12.31 -7.66
C GLN A 162 -2.85 -12.01 -7.40
N ARG A 163 -3.73 -13.02 -7.46
CA ARG A 163 -5.16 -12.85 -7.17
C ARG A 163 -5.47 -12.69 -5.68
N VAL A 164 -4.68 -13.32 -4.81
CA VAL A 164 -4.80 -13.17 -3.35
C VAL A 164 -4.44 -11.77 -2.89
N MET A 165 -3.51 -11.11 -3.57
CA MET A 165 -3.11 -9.73 -3.29
C MET A 165 -4.16 -8.71 -3.74
#